data_654a048e9bf9ce2f723928a11233e45d
#
_entry.id   654a048e9bf9ce2f723928a11233e45d
#
_cell.length_a   1.000
_cell.length_b   1.000
_cell.length_c   1.000
_cell.angle_alpha   90.00
_cell.angle_beta   90.00
_cell.angle_gamma   90.00
#
_symmetry.space_group_name_H-M   'P 1'
#
loop_
_entity.id
_entity.type
_entity.pdbx_description
1 polymer ?
#
loop_
_entity_poly.entity_id
_entity_poly.type
_entity_poly.pdbx_seq_one_letter_code
_entity_poly.pdbx_strand_id
1 'polypeptide(L)'
;MTDAAPLDAQSAFSGTREVDPRYRLDEAALDAWMRAHVSGYVGPLTVRQFKGGQSNPTYELVTPSAAYVLRRKPPGVLLPSAHAVDREFQVISALAAQGFPVATPHALCLDETVIGSIFYVMDKVEGRIFWDLKLPGLTPVERRAVYESQTDTLARLHAFDPAAIGLSDYGKAGNYFARQVGRWTKQYHASETEPVPAMDRLIAFLPDSLPAEGPSRIVHGDFRLDNMILAPDRAEVRAVLDWELSTLGDPMADFSYLLIAWAIPASLRNGLAGADLEALGIPSVEETVERYAAATGMRPANLDWLYAYNLFRLAAICQGIAGRVRDGTAASAHAKTMAAQVCPLSDAAWAFAKKAGA
;
A
#
# COMPACT_ATOMS: atom_id res chain seq x y z
N MET A 1 -32.89 13.97 -8.27
CA MET A 1 -31.72 13.13 -8.07
C MET A 1 -30.55 14.09 -8.11
N THR A 2 -30.08 14.53 -6.95
CA THR A 2 -28.94 15.45 -6.83
C THR A 2 -27.65 14.64 -7.07
N ASP A 3 -27.02 14.93 -8.20
CA ASP A 3 -25.67 14.50 -8.51
C ASP A 3 -24.73 15.05 -7.41
N ALA A 4 -24.37 14.22 -6.45
CA ALA A 4 -23.32 14.57 -5.51
C ALA A 4 -22.03 14.63 -6.32
N ALA A 5 -21.41 15.81 -6.40
CA ALA A 5 -20.09 16.00 -6.99
C ALA A 5 -19.13 14.93 -6.43
N PRO A 6 -18.26 14.33 -7.26
CA PRO A 6 -17.31 13.36 -6.79
C PRO A 6 -16.50 14.00 -5.66
N LEU A 7 -16.53 13.39 -4.46
CA LEU A 7 -15.72 13.83 -3.32
C LEU A 7 -14.26 13.89 -3.81
N ASP A 8 -13.67 15.08 -3.76
CA ASP A 8 -12.26 15.27 -4.02
C ASP A 8 -11.46 14.35 -3.06
N ALA A 9 -10.86 13.29 -3.62
CA ALA A 9 -10.13 12.30 -2.84
C ALA A 9 -9.02 12.97 -2.00
N GLN A 10 -8.45 14.08 -2.50
CA GLN A 10 -7.45 14.85 -1.79
C GLN A 10 -8.00 15.37 -0.46
N SER A 11 -9.17 16.00 -0.44
CA SER A 11 -9.77 16.56 0.78
C SER A 11 -10.38 15.48 1.68
N ALA A 12 -10.84 14.37 1.12
CA ALA A 12 -11.47 13.29 1.86
C ALA A 12 -10.48 12.47 2.69
N PHE A 13 -9.25 12.28 2.20
CA PHE A 13 -8.26 11.40 2.82
C PHE A 13 -7.04 12.14 3.38
N SER A 14 -6.86 13.43 3.10
CA SER A 14 -5.76 14.23 3.63
C SER A 14 -6.13 14.93 4.94
N GLY A 15 -5.11 15.13 5.79
CA GLY A 15 -5.22 15.83 7.07
C GLY A 15 -5.78 14.99 8.21
N THR A 16 -6.04 15.67 9.33
CA THR A 16 -6.50 15.07 10.58
C THR A 16 -7.90 15.55 10.95
N ARG A 17 -8.50 14.88 11.91
CA ARG A 17 -9.79 15.20 12.54
C ARG A 17 -9.71 14.94 14.04
N GLU A 18 -10.75 15.33 14.78
CA GLU A 18 -10.92 14.89 16.16
C GLU A 18 -10.96 13.36 16.23
N VAL A 19 -10.43 12.81 17.33
CA VAL A 19 -10.41 11.36 17.53
C VAL A 19 -11.83 10.83 17.69
N ASP A 20 -12.20 9.84 16.85
CA ASP A 20 -13.49 9.14 17.00
C ASP A 20 -13.59 8.57 18.42
N PRO A 21 -14.72 8.78 19.15
CA PRO A 21 -14.89 8.29 20.51
C PRO A 21 -14.58 6.81 20.71
N ARG A 22 -14.80 5.98 19.68
CA ARG A 22 -14.49 4.54 19.70
C ARG A 22 -12.99 4.23 19.69
N TYR A 23 -12.17 5.20 19.30
CA TYR A 23 -10.72 5.06 19.11
C TYR A 23 -9.92 5.98 20.02
N ARG A 24 -10.54 6.54 21.06
CA ARG A 24 -9.84 7.38 22.04
C ARG A 24 -8.70 6.63 22.71
N LEU A 25 -7.66 7.37 23.04
CA LEU A 25 -6.46 6.91 23.74
C LEU A 25 -6.44 7.50 25.15
N ASP A 26 -5.80 6.80 26.07
CA ASP A 26 -5.40 7.42 27.35
C ASP A 26 -4.17 8.30 27.07
N GLU A 27 -4.41 9.62 26.91
CA GLU A 27 -3.37 10.58 26.56
C GLU A 27 -2.36 10.76 27.69
N ALA A 28 -2.77 10.62 28.95
CA ALA A 28 -1.88 10.73 30.10
C ALA A 28 -0.92 9.54 30.19
N ALA A 29 -1.44 8.32 30.02
CA ALA A 29 -0.63 7.11 29.97
C ALA A 29 0.33 7.14 28.75
N LEU A 30 -0.16 7.61 27.59
CA LEU A 30 0.67 7.76 26.38
C LEU A 30 1.78 8.80 26.59
N ASP A 31 1.49 9.97 27.17
CA ASP A 31 2.51 11.01 27.45
C ASP A 31 3.60 10.47 28.40
N ALA A 32 3.21 9.75 29.45
CA ALA A 32 4.15 9.13 30.37
C ALA A 32 5.04 8.08 29.67
N TRP A 33 4.44 7.23 28.81
CA TRP A 33 5.18 6.25 28.03
C TRP A 33 6.14 6.91 27.04
N MET A 34 5.70 7.96 26.34
CA MET A 34 6.52 8.73 25.39
C MET A 34 7.75 9.32 26.06
N ARG A 35 7.60 9.88 27.27
CA ARG A 35 8.73 10.42 28.06
C ARG A 35 9.79 9.38 28.41
N ALA A 36 9.36 8.15 28.62
CA ALA A 36 10.26 7.04 29.00
C ALA A 36 10.96 6.40 27.80
N HIS A 37 10.35 6.42 26.60
CA HIS A 37 10.80 5.57 25.49
C HIS A 37 11.18 6.34 24.22
N VAL A 38 10.79 7.61 24.07
CA VAL A 38 11.10 8.42 22.87
C VAL A 38 12.14 9.47 23.23
N SER A 39 13.33 9.31 22.69
CA SER A 39 14.44 10.24 22.95
C SER A 39 14.11 11.65 22.47
N GLY A 40 14.34 12.64 23.30
CA GLY A 40 14.08 14.05 22.98
C GLY A 40 12.59 14.46 23.03
N TYR A 41 11.70 13.54 23.44
CA TYR A 41 10.28 13.87 23.61
C TYR A 41 10.05 14.88 24.75
N VAL A 42 9.29 15.92 24.45
CA VAL A 42 8.86 16.95 25.42
C VAL A 42 7.35 17.18 25.26
N GLY A 43 6.57 16.73 26.25
CA GLY A 43 5.11 16.95 26.30
C GLY A 43 4.71 18.34 26.84
N PRO A 44 3.42 18.63 26.99
CA PRO A 44 2.32 17.68 26.80
C PRO A 44 2.04 17.40 25.32
N LEU A 45 1.37 16.28 25.03
CA LEU A 45 0.89 15.96 23.68
C LEU A 45 -0.60 16.23 23.52
N THR A 46 -1.00 16.47 22.29
CA THR A 46 -2.40 16.48 21.84
C THR A 46 -2.56 15.46 20.74
N VAL A 47 -3.63 14.67 20.77
CA VAL A 47 -3.89 13.59 19.81
C VAL A 47 -4.94 14.01 18.77
N ARG A 48 -4.63 13.81 17.51
CA ARG A 48 -5.57 13.95 16.39
C ARG A 48 -5.57 12.67 15.58
N GLN A 49 -6.67 12.31 14.95
CA GLN A 49 -6.75 11.11 14.12
C GLN A 49 -6.60 11.47 12.64
N PHE A 50 -5.76 10.77 11.89
CA PHE A 50 -5.71 10.91 10.43
C PHE A 50 -7.04 10.45 9.80
N LYS A 51 -7.46 11.14 8.72
CA LYS A 51 -8.65 10.78 7.94
C LYS A 51 -8.43 9.49 7.11
N GLY A 52 -7.20 9.27 6.64
CA GLY A 52 -6.75 8.04 5.98
C GLY A 52 -6.34 6.95 6.98
N GLY A 53 -5.85 5.81 6.48
CA GLY A 53 -5.37 4.71 7.34
C GLY A 53 -6.52 3.89 7.93
N GLN A 54 -7.37 3.32 7.06
CA GLN A 54 -8.57 2.58 7.50
C GLN A 54 -8.27 1.23 8.16
N SER A 55 -7.14 0.60 7.82
CA SER A 55 -6.75 -0.71 8.35
C SER A 55 -6.25 -0.62 9.78
N ASN A 56 -5.25 0.23 10.03
CA ASN A 56 -4.67 0.47 11.34
C ASN A 56 -4.93 1.92 11.76
N PRO A 57 -5.62 2.19 12.88
CA PRO A 57 -5.85 3.54 13.35
C PRO A 57 -4.52 4.29 13.52
N THR A 58 -4.43 5.45 12.86
CA THR A 58 -3.21 6.26 12.81
C THR A 58 -3.51 7.65 13.38
N TYR A 59 -2.62 8.13 14.24
CA TYR A 59 -2.80 9.39 14.97
C TYR A 59 -1.60 10.30 14.80
N GLU A 60 -1.88 11.58 14.74
CA GLU A 60 -0.88 12.64 14.89
C GLU A 60 -0.79 12.99 16.38
N LEU A 61 0.42 12.97 16.91
CA LEU A 61 0.75 13.41 18.25
C LEU A 61 1.47 14.76 18.15
N VAL A 62 0.81 15.83 18.55
CA VAL A 62 1.36 17.19 18.45
C VAL A 62 1.89 17.60 19.83
N THR A 63 3.14 18.06 19.87
CA THR A 63 3.77 18.61 21.06
C THR A 63 4.21 20.07 20.81
N PRO A 64 4.65 20.82 21.83
CA PRO A 64 5.12 22.19 21.61
C PRO A 64 6.31 22.33 20.66
N SER A 65 7.12 21.29 20.49
CA SER A 65 8.37 21.34 19.73
C SER A 65 8.46 20.36 18.55
N ALA A 66 7.57 19.36 18.49
CA ALA A 66 7.62 18.32 17.46
C ALA A 66 6.23 17.74 17.17
N ALA A 67 6.13 16.99 16.07
CA ALA A 67 4.97 16.18 15.77
C ALA A 67 5.42 14.74 15.43
N TYR A 68 4.66 13.77 15.93
CA TYR A 68 4.90 12.36 15.72
C TYR A 68 3.67 11.69 15.11
N VAL A 69 3.85 10.50 14.59
CA VAL A 69 2.77 9.62 14.15
C VAL A 69 2.76 8.37 15.01
N LEU A 70 1.60 8.06 15.57
CA LEU A 70 1.35 6.81 16.26
C LEU A 70 0.46 5.92 15.39
N ARG A 71 0.89 4.68 15.16
CA ARG A 71 0.09 3.66 14.47
C ARG A 71 -0.15 2.50 15.41
N ARG A 72 -1.43 2.14 15.60
CA ARG A 72 -1.81 1.09 16.54
C ARG A 72 -2.63 0.00 15.87
N LYS A 73 -2.58 -1.19 16.46
CA LYS A 73 -3.48 -2.28 16.13
C LYS A 73 -4.93 -1.88 16.45
N PRO A 74 -5.92 -2.15 15.57
CA PRO A 74 -7.31 -1.88 15.88
C PRO A 74 -7.76 -2.60 17.17
N PRO A 75 -8.64 -2.00 17.96
CA PRO A 75 -9.23 -2.71 19.09
C PRO A 75 -10.21 -3.80 18.63
N GLY A 76 -10.33 -4.87 19.41
CA GLY A 76 -11.27 -5.96 19.17
C GLY A 76 -10.63 -7.27 18.71
N VAL A 77 -11.47 -8.26 18.39
CA VAL A 77 -11.02 -9.58 17.92
C VAL A 77 -10.63 -9.48 16.46
N LEU A 78 -9.38 -9.71 16.16
CA LEU A 78 -8.79 -9.62 14.81
C LEU A 78 -8.43 -11.00 14.28
N LEU A 79 -8.37 -11.12 12.96
CA LEU A 79 -7.86 -12.33 12.32
C LEU A 79 -6.37 -12.51 12.67
N PRO A 80 -5.90 -13.74 12.89
CA PRO A 80 -4.47 -14.02 13.10
C PRO A 80 -3.62 -13.40 11.98
N SER A 81 -2.50 -12.78 12.34
CA SER A 81 -1.58 -12.08 11.43
C SER A 81 -2.12 -10.84 10.68
N ALA A 82 -3.36 -10.41 10.92
CA ALA A 82 -3.83 -9.11 10.45
C ALA A 82 -3.33 -8.00 11.39
N HIS A 83 -3.05 -6.83 10.82
CA HIS A 83 -2.69 -5.63 11.60
C HIS A 83 -1.43 -5.79 12.47
N ALA A 84 -0.39 -6.42 11.94
CA ALA A 84 0.87 -6.70 12.64
C ALA A 84 1.79 -5.45 12.65
N VAL A 85 1.46 -4.47 13.50
CA VAL A 85 2.21 -3.20 13.62
C VAL A 85 3.66 -3.39 14.12
N ASP A 86 3.94 -4.47 14.82
CA ASP A 86 5.27 -4.91 15.21
C ASP A 86 6.12 -5.28 13.98
N ARG A 87 5.53 -5.96 12.99
CA ARG A 87 6.20 -6.26 11.72
C ARG A 87 6.43 -5.01 10.88
N GLU A 88 5.45 -4.09 10.86
CA GLU A 88 5.64 -2.79 10.21
C GLU A 88 6.82 -2.05 10.84
N PHE A 89 6.87 -1.97 12.17
CA PHE A 89 7.99 -1.36 12.89
C PHE A 89 9.33 -2.02 12.58
N GLN A 90 9.38 -3.35 12.48
CA GLN A 90 10.59 -4.09 12.14
C GLN A 90 11.14 -3.69 10.77
N VAL A 91 10.30 -3.68 9.72
CA VAL A 91 10.76 -3.37 8.37
C VAL A 91 11.15 -1.90 8.22
N ILE A 92 10.36 -0.96 8.76
CA ILE A 92 10.71 0.46 8.67
C ILE A 92 11.99 0.79 9.45
N SER A 93 12.24 0.11 10.58
CA SER A 93 13.48 0.28 11.35
C SER A 93 14.69 -0.19 10.57
N ALA A 94 14.62 -1.37 9.95
CA ALA A 94 15.68 -1.90 9.13
C ALA A 94 15.98 -0.99 7.91
N LEU A 95 14.94 -0.50 7.24
CA LEU A 95 15.05 0.38 6.07
C LEU A 95 15.55 1.78 6.44
N ALA A 96 15.08 2.36 7.56
CA ALA A 96 15.55 3.65 8.05
C ALA A 96 17.05 3.63 8.35
N ALA A 97 17.55 2.55 8.95
CA ALA A 97 18.99 2.36 9.22
C ALA A 97 19.84 2.34 7.94
N GLN A 98 19.26 2.04 6.79
CA GLN A 98 19.90 2.09 5.47
C GLN A 98 19.65 3.40 4.73
N GLY A 99 19.04 4.38 5.38
CA GLY A 99 18.66 5.66 4.78
C GLY A 99 17.60 5.56 3.68
N PHE A 100 16.85 4.46 3.61
CA PHE A 100 15.70 4.36 2.70
C PHE A 100 14.60 5.35 3.15
N PRO A 101 13.83 5.97 2.22
CA PRO A 101 12.81 6.96 2.59
C PRO A 101 11.61 6.29 3.28
N VAL A 102 11.65 6.24 4.59
CA VAL A 102 10.56 5.89 5.51
C VAL A 102 10.54 6.90 6.64
N ALA A 103 9.41 7.03 7.33
CA ALA A 103 9.37 7.80 8.57
C ALA A 103 10.32 7.19 9.61
N THR A 104 11.11 8.00 10.29
CA THR A 104 12.05 7.51 11.32
C THR A 104 11.27 6.86 12.47
N PRO A 105 11.42 5.56 12.72
CA PRO A 105 10.76 4.91 13.85
C PRO A 105 11.48 5.24 15.15
N HIS A 106 10.71 5.52 16.21
CA HIS A 106 11.26 5.84 17.53
C HIS A 106 11.17 4.69 18.50
N ALA A 107 9.96 4.16 18.71
CA ALA A 107 9.74 3.12 19.70
C ALA A 107 8.51 2.27 19.38
N LEU A 108 8.56 0.98 19.76
CA LEU A 108 7.47 0.01 19.69
C LEU A 108 7.00 -0.32 21.11
N CYS A 109 5.71 -0.24 21.36
CA CYS A 109 5.08 -0.66 22.59
C CYS A 109 4.32 -1.97 22.38
N LEU A 110 4.77 -3.04 23.03
CA LEU A 110 4.09 -4.35 23.04
C LEU A 110 3.16 -4.51 24.24
N ASP A 111 3.19 -3.57 25.18
CA ASP A 111 2.34 -3.57 26.37
C ASP A 111 0.97 -2.95 26.01
N GLU A 112 -0.03 -3.80 25.89
CA GLU A 112 -1.40 -3.38 25.58
C GLU A 112 -2.06 -2.56 26.72
N THR A 113 -1.51 -2.57 27.94
CA THR A 113 -2.09 -1.86 29.07
C THR A 113 -1.92 -0.35 28.98
N VAL A 114 -0.99 0.15 28.15
CA VAL A 114 -0.71 1.59 28.00
C VAL A 114 -1.88 2.33 27.34
N ILE A 115 -2.33 1.85 26.17
CA ILE A 115 -3.43 2.48 25.41
C ILE A 115 -4.48 1.47 24.89
N GLY A 116 -4.51 0.26 25.43
CA GLY A 116 -5.45 -0.79 25.08
C GLY A 116 -5.09 -1.59 23.82
N SER A 117 -3.92 -1.39 23.24
CA SER A 117 -3.38 -2.20 22.12
C SER A 117 -1.89 -1.91 21.90
N ILE A 118 -1.19 -2.83 21.23
CA ILE A 118 0.17 -2.59 20.78
C ILE A 118 0.23 -1.45 19.74
N PHE A 119 1.30 -0.67 19.74
CA PHE A 119 1.49 0.47 18.86
C PHE A 119 2.98 0.77 18.65
N TYR A 120 3.26 1.58 17.62
CA TYR A 120 4.59 2.19 17.48
C TYR A 120 4.47 3.67 17.17
N VAL A 121 5.57 4.39 17.40
CA VAL A 121 5.71 5.82 17.17
C VAL A 121 6.84 6.07 16.19
N MET A 122 6.61 7.00 15.27
CA MET A 122 7.57 7.43 14.25
C MET A 122 7.48 8.94 14.05
N ASP A 123 8.43 9.52 13.31
CA ASP A 123 8.39 10.91 12.90
C ASP A 123 7.15 11.21 12.04
N LYS A 124 6.60 12.40 12.18
CA LYS A 124 5.69 12.94 11.18
C LYS A 124 6.51 13.52 10.03
N VAL A 125 6.37 12.91 8.85
CA VAL A 125 7.00 13.40 7.62
C VAL A 125 6.08 14.42 6.95
N GLU A 126 6.57 15.62 6.71
CA GLU A 126 5.85 16.65 5.98
C GLU A 126 6.10 16.55 4.48
N GLY A 127 5.04 16.74 3.68
CA GLY A 127 5.13 16.69 2.23
C GLY A 127 3.78 16.59 1.53
N ARG A 128 3.82 16.23 0.25
CA ARG A 128 2.65 16.09 -0.61
C ARG A 128 2.32 14.62 -0.84
N ILE A 129 1.04 14.26 -0.76
CA ILE A 129 0.51 12.96 -1.18
C ILE A 129 -0.41 13.18 -2.37
N PHE A 130 -0.25 12.41 -3.43
CA PHE A 130 -1.07 12.50 -4.64
C PHE A 130 -2.03 11.34 -4.74
N TRP A 131 -3.32 11.65 -4.76
CA TRP A 131 -4.40 10.69 -4.90
C TRP A 131 -4.88 10.52 -6.35
N ASP A 132 -4.54 11.48 -7.22
CA ASP A 132 -4.81 11.43 -8.67
C ASP A 132 -3.49 11.19 -9.41
N LEU A 133 -3.42 10.09 -10.15
CA LEU A 133 -2.24 9.70 -10.92
C LEU A 133 -1.89 10.68 -12.05
N LYS A 134 -2.83 11.51 -12.49
CA LYS A 134 -2.57 12.57 -13.48
C LYS A 134 -1.84 13.76 -12.88
N LEU A 135 -1.65 13.80 -11.55
CA LEU A 135 -0.93 14.82 -10.81
C LEU A 135 -1.37 16.25 -11.20
N PRO A 136 -2.65 16.60 -10.96
CA PRO A 136 -3.17 17.92 -11.32
C PRO A 136 -2.34 19.01 -10.64
N GLY A 137 -2.14 20.12 -11.35
CA GLY A 137 -1.33 21.24 -10.85
C GLY A 137 0.17 21.14 -11.12
N LEU A 138 0.70 19.98 -11.55
CA LEU A 138 2.10 19.85 -11.97
C LEU A 138 2.26 20.06 -13.47
N THR A 139 3.42 20.56 -13.87
CA THR A 139 3.85 20.62 -15.27
C THR A 139 4.21 19.21 -15.78
N PRO A 140 4.28 18.97 -17.10
CA PRO A 140 4.73 17.69 -17.67
C PRO A 140 6.11 17.25 -17.17
N VAL A 141 7.05 18.19 -17.01
CA VAL A 141 8.39 17.90 -16.50
C VAL A 141 8.36 17.46 -15.03
N GLU A 142 7.55 18.12 -14.20
CA GLU A 142 7.40 17.74 -12.79
C GLU A 142 6.71 16.39 -12.64
N ARG A 143 5.69 16.08 -13.48
CA ARG A 143 5.05 14.77 -13.49
C ARG A 143 6.02 13.67 -13.81
N ARG A 144 6.82 13.84 -14.88
CA ARG A 144 7.87 12.89 -15.25
C ARG A 144 8.82 12.63 -14.09
N ALA A 145 9.30 13.70 -13.45
CA ALA A 145 10.21 13.58 -12.33
C ALA A 145 9.59 12.82 -11.12
N VAL A 146 8.28 12.99 -10.87
CA VAL A 146 7.57 12.23 -9.82
C VAL A 146 7.52 10.74 -10.14
N TYR A 147 7.14 10.36 -11.36
CA TYR A 147 7.08 8.95 -11.78
C TYR A 147 8.47 8.30 -11.82
N GLU A 148 9.48 9.04 -12.25
CA GLU A 148 10.86 8.57 -12.22
C GLU A 148 11.36 8.36 -10.77
N SER A 149 11.08 9.31 -9.88
CA SER A 149 11.42 9.18 -8.45
C SER A 149 10.71 8.01 -7.77
N GLN A 150 9.45 7.75 -8.13
CA GLN A 150 8.72 6.56 -7.67
C GLN A 150 9.41 5.27 -8.11
N THR A 151 9.77 5.18 -9.40
CA THR A 151 10.45 4.00 -9.98
C THR A 151 11.81 3.77 -9.34
N ASP A 152 12.61 4.83 -9.16
CA ASP A 152 13.93 4.77 -8.53
C ASP A 152 13.83 4.34 -7.06
N THR A 153 12.80 4.82 -6.35
CA THR A 153 12.55 4.42 -4.96
C THR A 153 12.24 2.93 -4.86
N LEU A 154 11.42 2.39 -5.76
CA LEU A 154 11.13 0.96 -5.81
C LEU A 154 12.38 0.15 -6.17
N ALA A 155 13.14 0.59 -7.18
CA ALA A 155 14.38 -0.06 -7.57
C ALA A 155 15.37 -0.13 -6.40
N ARG A 156 15.48 0.95 -5.62
CA ARG A 156 16.30 1.01 -4.41
C ARG A 156 15.81 0.05 -3.32
N LEU A 157 14.48 -0.09 -3.12
CA LEU A 157 13.92 -1.08 -2.20
C LEU A 157 14.34 -2.50 -2.59
N HIS A 158 14.21 -2.82 -3.86
CA HIS A 158 14.52 -4.16 -4.38
C HIS A 158 16.02 -4.46 -4.50
N ALA A 159 16.89 -3.45 -4.37
CA ALA A 159 18.33 -3.63 -4.34
C ALA A 159 18.84 -4.16 -2.98
N PHE A 160 18.09 -3.98 -1.88
CA PHE A 160 18.51 -4.48 -0.58
C PHE A 160 18.53 -6.02 -0.55
N ASP A 161 19.60 -6.56 0.04
CA ASP A 161 19.62 -7.94 0.50
C ASP A 161 18.93 -8.01 1.88
N PRO A 162 17.80 -8.70 2.01
CA PRO A 162 17.09 -8.77 3.29
C PRO A 162 17.95 -9.31 4.43
N ALA A 163 18.83 -10.26 4.15
CA ALA A 163 19.72 -10.85 5.18
C ALA A 163 20.75 -9.82 5.68
N ALA A 164 21.29 -9.00 4.78
CA ALA A 164 22.30 -8.00 5.14
C ALA A 164 21.75 -6.88 6.03
N ILE A 165 20.42 -6.66 6.05
CA ILE A 165 19.78 -5.62 6.85
C ILE A 165 18.92 -6.19 8.00
N GLY A 166 19.12 -7.46 8.38
CA GLY A 166 18.45 -8.08 9.52
C GLY A 166 17.01 -8.50 9.29
N LEU A 167 16.61 -8.73 8.03
CA LEU A 167 15.25 -9.13 7.64
C LEU A 167 15.19 -10.56 7.05
N SER A 168 16.16 -11.45 7.35
CA SER A 168 16.18 -12.84 6.86
C SER A 168 14.90 -13.60 7.18
N ASP A 169 14.32 -13.36 8.36
CA ASP A 169 13.13 -14.04 8.88
C ASP A 169 11.83 -13.22 8.70
N TYR A 170 11.90 -12.10 7.97
CA TYR A 170 10.76 -11.21 7.78
C TYR A 170 9.64 -11.82 6.94
N GLY A 171 9.92 -12.84 6.17
CA GLY A 171 8.95 -13.58 5.35
C GLY A 171 9.49 -14.93 4.90
N LYS A 172 8.65 -15.70 4.23
CA LYS A 172 9.05 -16.97 3.64
C LYS A 172 9.69 -16.72 2.27
N ALA A 173 10.95 -17.08 2.10
CA ALA A 173 11.58 -17.10 0.79
C ALA A 173 10.95 -18.18 -0.11
N GLY A 174 11.04 -17.96 -1.42
CA GLY A 174 10.62 -18.92 -2.45
C GLY A 174 9.12 -19.08 -2.66
N ASN A 175 8.75 -19.54 -3.84
CA ASN A 175 7.35 -19.82 -4.25
C ASN A 175 6.37 -18.67 -3.99
N TYR A 176 6.86 -17.42 -4.17
CA TYR A 176 6.05 -16.24 -3.80
C TYR A 176 4.71 -16.21 -4.53
N PHE A 177 4.71 -16.26 -5.87
CA PHE A 177 3.48 -16.20 -6.66
C PHE A 177 2.53 -17.35 -6.38
N ALA A 178 3.04 -18.59 -6.23
CA ALA A 178 2.22 -19.73 -5.87
C ALA A 178 1.49 -19.55 -4.53
N ARG A 179 2.22 -19.04 -3.52
CA ARG A 179 1.62 -18.75 -2.21
C ARG A 179 0.58 -17.64 -2.28
N GLN A 180 0.84 -16.58 -3.05
CA GLN A 180 -0.08 -15.45 -3.18
C GLN A 180 -1.34 -15.84 -3.96
N VAL A 181 -1.20 -16.55 -5.08
CA VAL A 181 -2.35 -17.09 -5.83
C VAL A 181 -3.21 -17.96 -4.91
N GLY A 182 -2.60 -18.91 -4.19
CA GLY A 182 -3.33 -19.78 -3.27
C GLY A 182 -4.00 -19.03 -2.12
N ARG A 183 -3.35 -17.97 -1.57
CA ARG A 183 -3.92 -17.12 -0.52
C ARG A 183 -5.16 -16.38 -1.02
N TRP A 184 -5.05 -15.72 -2.17
CA TRP A 184 -6.14 -14.91 -2.72
C TRP A 184 -7.29 -15.75 -3.25
N THR A 185 -7.02 -16.94 -3.77
CA THR A 185 -8.04 -17.96 -4.11
C THR A 185 -8.85 -18.35 -2.86
N LYS A 186 -8.16 -18.66 -1.76
CA LYS A 186 -8.85 -19.01 -0.51
C LYS A 186 -9.70 -17.86 0.02
N GLN A 187 -9.17 -16.63 -0.04
CA GLN A 187 -9.90 -15.44 0.41
C GLN A 187 -11.13 -15.16 -0.47
N TYR A 188 -10.99 -15.31 -1.79
CA TYR A 188 -12.09 -15.17 -2.74
C TYR A 188 -13.24 -16.15 -2.41
N HIS A 189 -12.95 -17.45 -2.31
CA HIS A 189 -13.97 -18.45 -1.98
C HIS A 189 -14.60 -18.23 -0.60
N ALA A 190 -13.84 -17.81 0.39
CA ALA A 190 -14.37 -17.54 1.74
C ALA A 190 -15.36 -16.35 1.78
N SER A 191 -15.31 -15.47 0.78
CA SER A 191 -16.15 -14.25 0.71
C SER A 191 -17.05 -14.20 -0.52
N GLU A 192 -17.16 -15.28 -1.28
CA GLU A 192 -17.93 -15.37 -2.51
C GLU A 192 -19.39 -14.98 -2.29
N THR A 193 -19.92 -14.09 -3.12
CA THR A 193 -21.30 -13.59 -3.06
C THR A 193 -22.13 -14.07 -4.22
N GLU A 194 -21.52 -14.19 -5.38
CA GLU A 194 -22.11 -14.69 -6.62
C GLU A 194 -21.02 -15.29 -7.51
N PRO A 195 -21.34 -16.21 -8.44
CA PRO A 195 -20.37 -16.76 -9.37
C PRO A 195 -19.78 -15.69 -10.29
N VAL A 196 -18.46 -15.67 -10.41
CA VAL A 196 -17.72 -14.77 -11.31
C VAL A 196 -16.86 -15.64 -12.27
N PRO A 197 -17.37 -15.97 -13.47
CA PRO A 197 -16.70 -16.94 -14.37
C PRO A 197 -15.26 -16.58 -14.75
N ALA A 198 -14.91 -15.28 -14.74
CA ALA A 198 -13.55 -14.85 -14.98
C ALA A 198 -12.61 -15.22 -13.81
N MET A 199 -13.09 -15.15 -12.56
CA MET A 199 -12.33 -15.58 -11.39
C MET A 199 -12.08 -17.08 -11.41
N ASP A 200 -13.08 -17.91 -11.75
CA ASP A 200 -12.93 -19.36 -11.84
C ASP A 200 -11.85 -19.76 -12.85
N ARG A 201 -11.85 -19.10 -14.02
CA ARG A 201 -10.82 -19.31 -15.05
C ARG A 201 -9.42 -18.87 -14.60
N LEU A 202 -9.31 -17.74 -13.89
CA LEU A 202 -8.04 -17.26 -13.36
C LEU A 202 -7.49 -18.17 -12.25
N ILE A 203 -8.37 -18.67 -11.38
CA ILE A 203 -8.02 -19.63 -10.33
C ILE A 203 -7.46 -20.94 -10.93
N ALA A 204 -8.00 -21.38 -12.08
CA ALA A 204 -7.47 -22.53 -12.79
C ALA A 204 -6.14 -22.22 -13.50
N PHE A 205 -6.04 -21.10 -14.22
CA PHE A 205 -4.90 -20.78 -15.08
C PHE A 205 -3.63 -20.35 -14.30
N LEU A 206 -3.77 -19.45 -13.33
CA LEU A 206 -2.60 -18.84 -12.67
C LEU A 206 -1.66 -19.84 -11.97
N PRO A 207 -2.14 -20.87 -11.25
CA PRO A 207 -1.26 -21.86 -10.63
C PRO A 207 -0.46 -22.69 -11.64
N ASP A 208 -1.03 -22.98 -12.82
CA ASP A 208 -0.43 -23.86 -13.84
C ASP A 208 0.56 -23.10 -14.76
N SER A 209 0.57 -21.76 -14.67
CA SER A 209 1.33 -20.88 -15.55
C SER A 209 2.32 -19.97 -14.81
N LEU A 210 2.73 -20.35 -13.61
CA LEU A 210 3.61 -19.54 -12.76
C LEU A 210 4.90 -19.15 -13.50
N PRO A 211 5.36 -17.88 -13.36
CA PRO A 211 6.66 -17.49 -13.90
C PRO A 211 7.80 -18.20 -13.16
N ALA A 212 8.96 -18.26 -13.81
CA ALA A 212 10.19 -18.70 -13.13
C ALA A 212 10.43 -17.82 -11.89
N GLU A 213 10.89 -18.46 -10.83
CA GLU A 213 11.12 -17.77 -9.55
C GLU A 213 12.31 -16.80 -9.65
N GLY A 214 12.07 -15.54 -9.32
CA GLY A 214 13.09 -14.50 -9.20
C GLY A 214 13.79 -14.48 -7.83
N PRO A 215 14.72 -13.54 -7.62
CA PRO A 215 15.38 -13.37 -6.33
C PRO A 215 14.36 -12.96 -5.27
N SER A 216 14.53 -13.45 -4.04
CA SER A 216 13.73 -13.00 -2.91
C SER A 216 14.23 -11.62 -2.43
N ARG A 217 13.34 -10.64 -2.44
CA ARG A 217 13.60 -9.26 -2.01
C ARG A 217 12.53 -8.79 -1.04
N ILE A 218 12.67 -7.58 -0.50
CA ILE A 218 11.62 -6.93 0.28
C ILE A 218 10.54 -6.47 -0.70
N VAL A 219 9.35 -7.02 -0.55
CA VAL A 219 8.15 -6.62 -1.31
C VAL A 219 7.29 -5.76 -0.39
N HIS A 220 6.90 -4.57 -0.85
CA HIS A 220 6.00 -3.67 -0.13
C HIS A 220 4.55 -4.21 -0.13
N GLY A 221 4.12 -4.73 -1.27
CA GLY A 221 2.81 -5.34 -1.46
C GLY A 221 1.69 -4.36 -1.83
N ASP A 222 1.87 -3.05 -1.68
CA ASP A 222 0.95 -1.99 -2.12
C ASP A 222 1.71 -0.72 -2.55
N PHE A 223 2.75 -0.90 -3.39
CA PHE A 223 3.64 0.19 -3.79
C PHE A 223 2.99 1.06 -4.87
N ARG A 224 2.41 2.15 -4.45
CA ARG A 224 1.69 3.12 -5.31
C ARG A 224 1.86 4.55 -4.79
N LEU A 225 1.54 5.51 -5.66
CA LEU A 225 1.85 6.91 -5.45
C LEU A 225 1.15 7.53 -4.23
N ASP A 226 -0.07 7.11 -3.94
CA ASP A 226 -0.84 7.58 -2.77
C ASP A 226 -0.33 6.98 -1.43
N ASN A 227 0.60 6.00 -1.49
CA ASN A 227 1.37 5.52 -0.35
C ASN A 227 2.77 6.16 -0.25
N MET A 228 2.94 7.36 -0.83
CA MET A 228 4.21 8.10 -0.77
C MET A 228 4.02 9.55 -0.35
N ILE A 229 4.91 10.02 0.49
CA ILE A 229 5.05 11.44 0.79
C ILE A 229 6.21 11.98 -0.05
N LEU A 230 5.91 12.93 -0.93
CA LEU A 230 6.91 13.66 -1.70
C LEU A 230 7.27 14.98 -1.02
N ALA A 231 8.47 15.47 -1.30
CA ALA A 231 8.91 16.79 -0.84
C ALA A 231 7.91 17.88 -1.27
N PRO A 232 7.76 18.97 -0.48
CA PRO A 232 6.80 20.03 -0.78
C PRO A 232 7.05 20.72 -2.13
N ASP A 233 8.29 20.81 -2.55
CA ASP A 233 8.81 21.67 -3.63
C ASP A 233 9.47 20.90 -4.80
N ARG A 234 9.70 19.61 -4.67
CA ARG A 234 10.39 18.80 -5.67
C ARG A 234 9.86 17.36 -5.71
N ALA A 235 10.30 16.60 -6.72
CA ALA A 235 9.85 15.22 -6.97
C ALA A 235 10.64 14.16 -6.15
N GLU A 236 11.07 14.49 -4.94
CA GLU A 236 11.79 13.56 -4.06
C GLU A 236 10.81 12.82 -3.16
N VAL A 237 10.85 11.48 -3.15
CA VAL A 237 10.13 10.66 -2.18
C VAL A 237 10.81 10.78 -0.82
N ARG A 238 10.10 11.31 0.17
CA ARG A 238 10.57 11.47 1.55
C ARG A 238 10.17 10.33 2.46
N ALA A 239 9.02 9.69 2.18
CA ALA A 239 8.60 8.50 2.90
C ALA A 239 7.70 7.62 2.04
N VAL A 240 7.94 6.32 2.08
CA VAL A 240 7.02 5.27 1.65
C VAL A 240 6.21 4.83 2.86
N LEU A 241 4.89 4.77 2.72
CA LEU A 241 3.91 4.52 3.77
C LEU A 241 3.25 3.14 3.59
N ASP A 242 2.61 2.66 4.65
CA ASP A 242 1.70 1.51 4.64
C ASP A 242 2.36 0.16 4.33
N TRP A 243 3.25 -0.25 5.22
CA TRP A 243 4.04 -1.48 5.14
C TRP A 243 3.30 -2.74 5.63
N GLU A 244 2.00 -2.68 5.87
CA GLU A 244 1.22 -3.78 6.46
C GLU A 244 1.19 -5.06 5.60
N LEU A 245 1.35 -4.94 4.27
CA LEU A 245 1.38 -6.06 3.33
C LEU A 245 2.81 -6.52 3.00
N SER A 246 3.81 -5.86 3.56
CA SER A 246 5.20 -6.13 3.22
C SER A 246 5.68 -7.52 3.68
N THR A 247 6.56 -8.11 2.89
CA THR A 247 7.11 -9.44 3.11
C THR A 247 8.36 -9.67 2.27
N LEU A 248 8.93 -10.87 2.36
CA LEU A 248 9.92 -11.33 1.39
C LEU A 248 9.23 -12.01 0.20
N GLY A 249 9.63 -11.64 -1.02
CA GLY A 249 9.01 -12.17 -2.23
C GLY A 249 9.72 -11.77 -3.50
N ASP A 250 9.04 -12.05 -4.62
CA ASP A 250 9.53 -11.67 -5.95
C ASP A 250 9.30 -10.18 -6.19
N PRO A 251 10.35 -9.38 -6.51
CA PRO A 251 10.23 -7.94 -6.74
C PRO A 251 9.32 -7.59 -7.93
N MET A 252 9.11 -8.53 -8.87
CA MET A 252 8.20 -8.30 -10.00
C MET A 252 6.75 -8.16 -9.56
N ALA A 253 6.39 -8.63 -8.36
CA ALA A 253 5.05 -8.43 -7.80
C ALA A 253 4.76 -6.94 -7.53
N ASP A 254 5.69 -6.23 -6.90
CA ASP A 254 5.55 -4.78 -6.66
C ASP A 254 5.74 -3.98 -7.94
N PHE A 255 6.75 -4.32 -8.75
CA PHE A 255 7.03 -3.56 -9.97
C PHE A 255 5.86 -3.64 -10.96
N SER A 256 5.27 -4.83 -11.16
CA SER A 256 4.08 -4.94 -12.00
C SER A 256 2.83 -4.32 -11.37
N TYR A 257 2.75 -4.27 -10.04
CA TYR A 257 1.68 -3.57 -9.34
C TYR A 257 1.79 -2.04 -9.52
N LEU A 258 3.00 -1.48 -9.51
CA LEU A 258 3.23 -0.09 -9.90
C LEU A 258 2.74 0.16 -11.33
N LEU A 259 3.08 -0.73 -12.28
CA LEU A 259 2.71 -0.61 -13.69
C LEU A 259 1.22 -0.85 -13.98
N ILE A 260 0.44 -1.43 -13.05
CA ILE A 260 -0.97 -1.74 -13.30
C ILE A 260 -1.81 -0.49 -13.63
N ALA A 261 -1.38 0.68 -13.17
CA ALA A 261 -2.02 1.95 -13.47
C ALA A 261 -2.12 2.20 -14.99
N TRP A 262 -1.13 1.80 -15.77
CA TRP A 262 -1.12 1.93 -17.23
C TRP A 262 -2.04 0.92 -17.93
N ALA A 263 -2.44 -0.14 -17.24
CA ALA A 263 -3.38 -1.15 -17.73
C ALA A 263 -4.84 -0.86 -17.38
N ILE A 264 -5.10 -0.06 -16.35
CA ILE A 264 -6.43 0.32 -15.89
C ILE A 264 -6.91 1.56 -16.68
N PRO A 265 -8.16 1.56 -17.21
CA PRO A 265 -8.70 2.70 -17.95
C PRO A 265 -8.63 4.03 -17.17
N ALA A 266 -8.23 5.11 -17.84
CA ALA A 266 -8.11 6.46 -17.27
C ALA A 266 -9.46 7.05 -16.79
N SER A 267 -10.58 6.45 -17.17
CA SER A 267 -11.91 6.75 -16.65
C SER A 267 -12.17 6.17 -15.25
N LEU A 268 -11.36 5.22 -14.82
CA LEU A 268 -11.43 4.64 -13.49
C LEU A 268 -10.40 5.29 -12.56
N ARG A 269 -10.69 5.27 -11.28
CA ARG A 269 -9.73 5.73 -10.27
C ARG A 269 -8.43 4.92 -10.38
N ASN A 270 -7.31 5.61 -10.32
CA ASN A 270 -5.97 5.02 -10.42
C ASN A 270 -5.65 4.36 -11.78
N GLY A 271 -6.31 4.81 -12.87
CA GLY A 271 -6.03 4.34 -14.23
C GLY A 271 -5.40 5.42 -15.11
N LEU A 272 -4.52 4.99 -16.03
CA LEU A 272 -3.84 5.82 -17.03
C LEU A 272 -4.07 5.32 -18.46
N ALA A 273 -4.63 4.12 -18.66
CA ALA A 273 -4.85 3.56 -19.98
C ALA A 273 -5.80 4.43 -20.81
N GLY A 274 -5.34 4.82 -22.01
CA GLY A 274 -6.08 5.72 -22.91
C GLY A 274 -5.89 7.21 -22.60
N ALA A 275 -5.10 7.58 -21.59
CA ALA A 275 -4.66 8.97 -21.40
C ALA A 275 -3.53 9.32 -22.39
N ASP A 276 -3.44 10.60 -22.77
CA ASP A 276 -2.31 11.13 -23.53
C ASP A 276 -1.11 11.30 -22.59
N LEU A 277 -0.34 10.23 -22.43
CA LEU A 277 0.80 10.18 -21.51
C LEU A 277 1.91 11.15 -21.90
N GLU A 278 2.13 11.32 -23.21
CA GLU A 278 3.15 12.23 -23.74
C GLU A 278 2.82 13.68 -23.38
N ALA A 279 1.60 14.13 -23.69
CA ALA A 279 1.14 15.47 -23.31
C ALA A 279 1.11 15.70 -21.80
N LEU A 280 0.84 14.65 -21.03
CA LEU A 280 0.89 14.71 -19.56
C LEU A 280 2.33 14.71 -19.02
N GLY A 281 3.33 14.26 -19.81
CA GLY A 281 4.69 14.05 -19.36
C GLY A 281 4.86 12.81 -18.47
N ILE A 282 3.92 11.85 -18.53
CA ILE A 282 4.00 10.60 -17.77
C ILE A 282 4.79 9.57 -18.60
N PRO A 283 5.83 8.91 -18.04
CA PRO A 283 6.59 7.89 -18.75
C PRO A 283 5.71 6.76 -19.29
N SER A 284 6.06 6.19 -20.42
CA SER A 284 5.43 4.97 -20.92
C SER A 284 5.79 3.75 -20.04
N VAL A 285 5.09 2.63 -20.27
CA VAL A 285 5.44 1.35 -19.62
C VAL A 285 6.88 0.96 -19.98
N GLU A 286 7.24 1.08 -21.24
CA GLU A 286 8.56 0.74 -21.76
C GLU A 286 9.65 1.59 -21.12
N GLU A 287 9.48 2.92 -21.05
CA GLU A 287 10.43 3.83 -20.39
C GLU A 287 10.59 3.48 -18.91
N THR A 288 9.49 3.14 -18.23
CA THR A 288 9.49 2.76 -16.81
C THR A 288 10.21 1.42 -16.60
N VAL A 289 9.97 0.44 -17.47
CA VAL A 289 10.68 -0.87 -17.45
C VAL A 289 12.17 -0.69 -17.69
N GLU A 290 12.57 0.13 -18.68
CA GLU A 290 13.98 0.39 -18.96
C GLU A 290 14.68 1.05 -17.76
N ARG A 291 14.04 2.06 -17.15
CA ARG A 291 14.59 2.74 -15.98
C ARG A 291 14.78 1.78 -14.80
N TYR A 292 13.77 0.98 -14.49
CA TYR A 292 13.86 0.00 -13.42
C TYR A 292 14.92 -1.07 -13.69
N ALA A 293 14.97 -1.58 -14.94
CA ALA A 293 15.94 -2.59 -15.34
C ALA A 293 17.38 -2.05 -15.31
N ALA A 294 17.60 -0.81 -15.71
CA ALA A 294 18.92 -0.17 -15.64
C ALA A 294 19.43 -0.07 -14.18
N ALA A 295 18.52 0.16 -13.22
CA ALA A 295 18.88 0.27 -11.80
C ALA A 295 19.04 -1.08 -11.10
N THR A 296 18.31 -2.13 -11.51
CA THR A 296 18.22 -3.40 -10.79
C THR A 296 18.78 -4.60 -11.52
N GLY A 297 18.95 -4.53 -12.83
CA GLY A 297 19.26 -5.67 -13.71
C GLY A 297 18.06 -6.61 -13.93
N MET A 298 16.88 -6.30 -13.39
CA MET A 298 15.69 -7.16 -13.44
C MET A 298 14.66 -6.63 -14.42
N ARG A 299 14.00 -7.55 -15.15
CA ARG A 299 12.90 -7.23 -16.07
C ARG A 299 11.75 -8.22 -15.91
N PRO A 300 10.49 -7.81 -16.10
CA PRO A 300 9.37 -8.73 -16.15
C PRO A 300 9.50 -9.65 -17.38
N ALA A 301 9.49 -10.97 -17.15
CA ALA A 301 9.56 -11.96 -18.22
C ALA A 301 8.24 -12.06 -19.01
N ASN A 302 7.11 -11.92 -18.30
CA ASN A 302 5.75 -11.94 -18.88
C ASN A 302 4.89 -10.90 -18.14
N LEU A 303 4.84 -9.68 -18.67
CA LEU A 303 4.10 -8.58 -18.04
C LEU A 303 2.58 -8.82 -18.06
N ASP A 304 2.07 -9.49 -19.11
CA ASP A 304 0.63 -9.82 -19.19
C ASP A 304 0.21 -10.81 -18.10
N TRP A 305 1.05 -11.80 -17.77
CA TRP A 305 0.80 -12.69 -16.62
C TRP A 305 0.79 -11.93 -15.29
N LEU A 306 1.75 -11.03 -15.12
CA LEU A 306 1.87 -10.22 -13.91
C LEU A 306 0.69 -9.25 -13.74
N TYR A 307 0.18 -8.68 -14.81
CA TYR A 307 -1.05 -7.89 -14.81
C TYR A 307 -2.28 -8.74 -14.47
N ALA A 308 -2.39 -9.94 -15.06
CA ALA A 308 -3.47 -10.88 -14.73
C ALA A 308 -3.45 -11.22 -13.23
N TYR A 309 -2.28 -11.53 -12.68
CA TYR A 309 -2.09 -11.82 -11.26
C TYR A 309 -2.50 -10.63 -10.36
N ASN A 310 -2.03 -9.41 -10.64
CA ASN A 310 -2.33 -8.26 -9.81
C ASN A 310 -3.82 -7.87 -9.86
N LEU A 311 -4.44 -7.93 -11.04
CA LEU A 311 -5.89 -7.68 -11.19
C LEU A 311 -6.73 -8.77 -10.52
N PHE A 312 -6.34 -10.05 -10.60
CA PHE A 312 -6.93 -11.14 -9.84
C PHE A 312 -6.87 -10.88 -8.33
N ARG A 313 -5.70 -10.47 -7.83
CA ARG A 313 -5.52 -10.09 -6.43
C ARG A 313 -6.45 -8.95 -6.03
N LEU A 314 -6.53 -7.89 -6.83
CA LEU A 314 -7.42 -6.74 -6.57
C LEU A 314 -8.90 -7.17 -6.59
N ALA A 315 -9.31 -8.02 -7.53
CA ALA A 315 -10.66 -8.57 -7.57
C ALA A 315 -10.98 -9.39 -6.31
N ALA A 316 -10.04 -10.22 -5.83
CA ALA A 316 -10.21 -10.98 -4.59
C ALA A 316 -10.30 -10.08 -3.34
N ILE A 317 -9.57 -8.96 -3.30
CA ILE A 317 -9.69 -7.94 -2.24
C ILE A 317 -11.08 -7.31 -2.29
N CYS A 318 -11.54 -6.90 -3.46
CA CYS A 318 -12.89 -6.32 -3.65
C CYS A 318 -13.99 -7.34 -3.28
N GLN A 319 -13.79 -8.63 -3.59
CA GLN A 319 -14.72 -9.69 -3.17
C GLN A 319 -14.78 -9.81 -1.64
N GLY A 320 -13.66 -9.70 -0.93
CA GLY A 320 -13.65 -9.64 0.53
C GLY A 320 -14.45 -8.47 1.08
N ILE A 321 -14.44 -7.31 0.38
CA ILE A 321 -15.28 -6.15 0.72
C ILE A 321 -16.75 -6.45 0.42
N ALA A 322 -17.06 -7.09 -0.72
CA ALA A 322 -18.42 -7.48 -1.10
C ALA A 322 -19.04 -8.43 -0.06
N GLY A 323 -18.28 -9.42 0.41
CA GLY A 323 -18.71 -10.28 1.52
C GLY A 323 -19.09 -9.50 2.77
N ARG A 324 -18.25 -8.54 3.20
CA ARG A 324 -18.56 -7.68 4.36
C ARG A 324 -19.76 -6.75 4.12
N VAL A 325 -19.99 -6.29 2.89
CA VAL A 325 -21.21 -5.52 2.55
C VAL A 325 -22.44 -6.40 2.69
N ARG A 326 -22.42 -7.64 2.16
CA ARG A 326 -23.48 -8.63 2.31
C ARG A 326 -23.80 -8.89 3.79
N ASP A 327 -22.76 -9.08 4.59
CA ASP A 327 -22.88 -9.42 6.03
C ASP A 327 -23.19 -8.20 6.94
N GLY A 328 -23.30 -6.99 6.35
CA GLY A 328 -23.58 -5.75 7.10
C GLY A 328 -22.44 -5.26 7.99
N THR A 329 -21.22 -5.78 7.81
CA THR A 329 -20.03 -5.46 8.63
C THR A 329 -19.05 -4.50 7.95
N ALA A 330 -19.38 -3.99 6.75
CA ALA A 330 -18.56 -3.04 6.03
C ALA A 330 -18.57 -1.67 6.72
N ALA A 331 -17.39 -1.18 7.12
CA ALA A 331 -17.25 0.10 7.83
C ALA A 331 -17.19 1.34 6.92
N SER A 332 -16.88 1.17 5.62
CA SER A 332 -16.65 2.28 4.70
C SER A 332 -17.89 2.64 3.88
N ALA A 333 -18.16 3.94 3.73
CA ALA A 333 -19.18 4.45 2.81
C ALA A 333 -18.90 4.05 1.35
N HIS A 334 -17.63 3.82 0.98
CA HIS A 334 -17.22 3.41 -0.36
C HIS A 334 -17.23 1.89 -0.59
N ALA A 335 -17.59 1.09 0.41
CA ALA A 335 -17.55 -0.37 0.32
C ALA A 335 -18.37 -0.93 -0.84
N LYS A 336 -19.56 -0.37 -1.12
CA LYS A 336 -20.41 -0.79 -2.24
C LYS A 336 -19.76 -0.51 -3.61
N THR A 337 -19.10 0.64 -3.75
CA THR A 337 -18.37 0.99 -4.98
C THR A 337 -17.19 0.05 -5.20
N MET A 338 -16.46 -0.30 -4.14
CA MET A 338 -15.37 -1.27 -4.22
C MET A 338 -15.88 -2.68 -4.54
N ALA A 339 -16.97 -3.11 -3.92
CA ALA A 339 -17.61 -4.39 -4.20
C ALA A 339 -18.01 -4.52 -5.69
N ALA A 340 -18.50 -3.44 -6.30
CA ALA A 340 -18.87 -3.43 -7.72
C ALA A 340 -17.65 -3.58 -8.68
N GLN A 341 -16.43 -3.50 -8.19
CA GLN A 341 -15.22 -3.67 -9.02
C GLN A 341 -14.82 -5.14 -9.26
N VAL A 342 -15.44 -6.11 -8.59
CA VAL A 342 -15.06 -7.53 -8.72
C VAL A 342 -15.12 -7.99 -10.17
N CYS A 343 -16.27 -7.85 -10.85
CA CYS A 343 -16.42 -8.28 -12.24
C CYS A 343 -15.51 -7.50 -13.20
N PRO A 344 -15.49 -6.14 -13.21
CA PRO A 344 -14.61 -5.40 -14.10
C PRO A 344 -13.12 -5.74 -13.96
N LEU A 345 -12.64 -5.92 -12.73
CA LEU A 345 -11.25 -6.28 -12.48
C LEU A 345 -10.94 -7.72 -12.92
N SER A 346 -11.83 -8.66 -12.65
CA SER A 346 -11.63 -10.05 -13.06
C SER A 346 -11.71 -10.24 -14.58
N ASP A 347 -12.59 -9.51 -15.27
CA ASP A 347 -12.67 -9.53 -16.74
C ASP A 347 -11.40 -8.94 -17.37
N ALA A 348 -10.87 -7.84 -16.82
CA ALA A 348 -9.59 -7.28 -17.24
C ALA A 348 -8.44 -8.25 -16.98
N ALA A 349 -8.41 -8.88 -15.79
CA ALA A 349 -7.43 -9.90 -15.45
C ALA A 349 -7.44 -11.07 -16.45
N TRP A 350 -8.64 -11.56 -16.80
CA TRP A 350 -8.78 -12.64 -17.78
C TRP A 350 -8.35 -12.22 -19.19
N ALA A 351 -8.58 -10.96 -19.57
CA ALA A 351 -8.10 -10.44 -20.84
C ALA A 351 -6.56 -10.47 -20.94
N PHE A 352 -5.86 -10.15 -19.84
CA PHE A 352 -4.41 -10.28 -19.76
C PHE A 352 -3.95 -11.74 -19.68
N ALA A 353 -4.65 -12.60 -18.94
CA ALA A 353 -4.35 -14.03 -18.90
C ALA A 353 -4.38 -14.68 -20.30
N LYS A 354 -5.35 -14.31 -21.14
CA LYS A 354 -5.39 -14.75 -22.54
C LYS A 354 -4.17 -14.31 -23.36
N LYS A 355 -3.65 -13.11 -23.14
CA LYS A 355 -2.41 -12.65 -23.78
C LYS A 355 -1.19 -13.38 -23.26
N ALA A 356 -1.25 -13.82 -21.99
CA ALA A 356 -0.21 -14.61 -21.34
C ALA A 356 -0.22 -16.10 -21.70
N GLY A 357 -1.21 -16.56 -22.47
CA GLY A 357 -1.29 -17.95 -22.98
C GLY A 357 -2.41 -18.79 -22.37
N ALA A 358 -3.44 -18.19 -21.72
CA ALA A 358 -4.60 -18.88 -21.16
C ALA A 358 -5.57 -19.41 -22.23
#